data_710126c17a9d96df680cafc2edd46337
#
_entry.id   710126c17a9d96df680cafc2edd46337
#
_cell.length_a   1.000
_cell.length_b   1.000
_cell.length_c   1.000
_cell.angle_alpha   90.00
_cell.angle_beta   90.00
_cell.angle_gamma   90.00
#
_symmetry.space_group_name_H-M   'P 1'
#
loop_
_entity.id
_entity.type
_entity.pdbx_description
1 polymer ?
#
loop_
_entity_poly.entity_id
_entity_poly.type
_entity_poly.pdbx_seq_one_letter_code
_entity_poly.pdbx_strand_id
1 'polypeptide(L)'
;MLEKWFKLKENNTNVRTEVVAGVTTFMTMAYILAVNPSILSASGMDSNAILMATALSAFIGTLAMALLANYPFALAPGLGLNAYFAYTVCGAMGYSWQIALLAVFVEGLIFIVLSVTNVREAIFNAIPLQLKKGVSVGIGLFIAFIAFQNAGIVVNSDSTLVTVIDFTADFHTAGICALLAIIGTFLIAIMYIKGVKGAILIGIFATWILGILCQLIGLYTVTPEAGYYSLLPSWSSFSFGAIGLTFGQCFQADFGSVRIMDFIVIVLAFLFVDVFDTLGTLIGCANKADMLDKDGKLPRIKPALLADAIATSAGAVLGTSTTTTFVESSAGVAEGGRTGLASVVTGFLFLLAIFFAPIFTAIPGFATAPALLFVGFLMITAVTQIDFDDMPEAVPAYLCLLAMPLMYSISEGIAVGVISYVVINVVCGKAKKITPLMYVLAVLFVCKYIFL
;
A
#
# COMPACT_ATOMS: atom_id res chain seq x y z
N MET A 1 18.19 30.18 5.15
CA MET A 1 17.06 29.56 5.90
C MET A 1 17.02 28.04 5.67
N LEU A 2 17.03 27.56 4.43
CA LEU A 2 17.01 26.12 4.11
C LEU A 2 18.18 25.34 4.73
N GLU A 3 19.39 25.90 4.71
CA GLU A 3 20.58 25.27 5.34
C GLU A 3 20.39 25.04 6.85
N LYS A 4 19.74 26.01 7.54
CA LYS A 4 19.49 25.90 8.98
C LYS A 4 18.51 24.77 9.32
N TRP A 5 17.52 24.51 8.44
CA TRP A 5 16.48 23.52 8.68
C TRP A 5 16.91 22.11 8.21
N PHE A 6 17.50 22.02 7.01
CA PHE A 6 17.77 20.74 6.36
C PHE A 6 19.23 20.29 6.43
N LYS A 7 20.16 21.18 6.89
CA LYS A 7 21.60 20.86 7.06
C LYS A 7 22.21 20.26 5.79
N LEU A 8 21.99 20.94 4.66
CA LEU A 8 22.37 20.46 3.34
C LEU A 8 23.87 20.16 3.23
N LYS A 9 24.72 21.04 3.75
CA LYS A 9 26.18 20.87 3.73
C LYS A 9 26.63 19.70 4.60
N GLU A 10 26.03 19.51 5.79
CA GLU A 10 26.35 18.37 6.67
C GLU A 10 25.99 17.03 6.00
N ASN A 11 24.95 17.01 5.14
CA ASN A 11 24.49 15.82 4.41
C ASN A 11 25.08 15.73 2.99
N ASN A 12 26.13 16.52 2.66
CA ASN A 12 26.83 16.50 1.36
C ASN A 12 25.88 16.68 0.16
N THR A 13 24.89 17.56 0.26
CA THR A 13 23.89 17.81 -0.79
C THR A 13 23.70 19.31 -1.02
N ASN A 14 22.86 19.69 -1.99
CA ASN A 14 22.52 21.05 -2.32
C ASN A 14 21.06 21.16 -2.76
N VAL A 15 20.51 22.38 -2.80
CA VAL A 15 19.09 22.64 -3.12
C VAL A 15 18.70 22.02 -4.47
N ARG A 16 19.53 22.14 -5.50
CA ARG A 16 19.21 21.61 -6.84
C ARG A 16 19.08 20.08 -6.82
N THR A 17 20.01 19.40 -6.16
CA THR A 17 20.00 17.94 -6.02
C THR A 17 18.74 17.48 -5.27
N GLU A 18 18.40 18.15 -4.15
CA GLU A 18 17.21 17.84 -3.37
C GLU A 18 15.91 18.05 -4.15
N VAL A 19 15.83 19.14 -4.95
CA VAL A 19 14.66 19.40 -5.81
C VAL A 19 14.53 18.29 -6.88
N VAL A 20 15.62 17.93 -7.55
CA VAL A 20 15.60 16.83 -8.54
C VAL A 20 15.20 15.52 -7.88
N ALA A 21 15.75 15.21 -6.71
CA ALA A 21 15.39 14.02 -5.94
C ALA A 21 13.90 13.98 -5.57
N GLY A 22 13.36 15.11 -5.08
CA GLY A 22 11.95 15.22 -4.74
C GLY A 22 11.01 15.06 -5.95
N VAL A 23 11.35 15.65 -7.09
CA VAL A 23 10.60 15.47 -8.34
C VAL A 23 10.67 14.01 -8.79
N THR A 24 11.84 13.38 -8.73
CA THR A 24 12.01 11.96 -9.11
C THR A 24 11.19 11.04 -8.20
N THR A 25 11.20 11.28 -6.88
CA THR A 25 10.35 10.52 -5.93
C THR A 25 8.87 10.69 -6.28
N PHE A 26 8.40 11.93 -6.50
CA PHE A 26 7.02 12.16 -6.90
C PHE A 26 6.66 11.41 -8.19
N MET A 27 7.49 11.50 -9.24
CA MET A 27 7.23 10.84 -10.52
C MET A 27 7.13 9.32 -10.39
N THR A 28 7.89 8.71 -9.47
CA THR A 28 7.86 7.26 -9.27
C THR A 28 6.67 6.79 -8.44
N MET A 29 6.11 7.64 -7.55
CA MET A 29 5.02 7.25 -6.66
C MET A 29 3.67 7.92 -6.98
N ALA A 30 3.60 8.87 -7.92
CA ALA A 30 2.36 9.59 -8.27
C ALA A 30 1.25 8.67 -8.83
N TYR A 31 1.58 7.44 -9.23
CA TYR A 31 0.60 6.43 -9.61
C TYR A 31 -0.41 6.14 -8.49
N ILE A 32 -0.06 6.38 -7.22
CA ILE A 32 -0.96 6.19 -6.08
C ILE A 32 -2.23 7.06 -6.18
N LEU A 33 -2.14 8.21 -6.85
CA LEU A 33 -3.29 9.10 -7.08
C LEU A 33 -4.35 8.48 -8.00
N ALA A 34 -3.99 7.52 -8.84
CA ALA A 34 -4.91 6.74 -9.66
C ALA A 34 -5.29 5.42 -8.96
N VAL A 35 -4.30 4.74 -8.39
CA VAL A 35 -4.47 3.39 -7.84
C VAL A 35 -5.25 3.41 -6.53
N ASN A 36 -5.01 4.36 -5.63
CA ASN A 36 -5.73 4.40 -4.36
C ASN A 36 -7.24 4.64 -4.52
N PRO A 37 -7.71 5.62 -5.32
CA PRO A 37 -9.12 5.74 -5.64
C PRO A 37 -9.70 4.48 -6.30
N SER A 38 -8.97 3.83 -7.19
CA SER A 38 -9.40 2.58 -7.84
C SER A 38 -9.64 1.44 -6.85
N ILE A 39 -8.83 1.34 -5.80
CA ILE A 39 -9.00 0.30 -4.76
C ILE A 39 -10.09 0.68 -3.76
N LEU A 40 -9.99 1.86 -3.15
CA LEU A 40 -10.88 2.25 -2.05
C LEU A 40 -12.31 2.52 -2.50
N SER A 41 -12.55 2.89 -3.77
CA SER A 41 -13.91 3.05 -4.29
C SER A 41 -14.73 1.75 -4.26
N ALA A 42 -14.08 0.59 -4.24
CA ALA A 42 -14.74 -0.70 -4.05
C ALA A 42 -15.48 -0.81 -2.69
N SER A 43 -15.10 0.00 -1.69
CA SER A 43 -15.79 0.10 -0.40
C SER A 43 -17.05 1.00 -0.42
N GLY A 44 -17.38 1.61 -1.57
CA GLY A 44 -18.49 2.56 -1.72
C GLY A 44 -18.13 4.02 -1.42
N MET A 45 -16.86 4.34 -1.20
CA MET A 45 -16.39 5.71 -1.03
C MET A 45 -16.33 6.46 -2.37
N ASP A 46 -16.55 7.78 -2.35
CA ASP A 46 -16.42 8.62 -3.54
C ASP A 46 -14.98 8.73 -4.04
N SER A 47 -14.74 8.45 -5.32
CA SER A 47 -13.41 8.38 -5.92
C SER A 47 -12.68 9.73 -5.91
N ASN A 48 -13.38 10.87 -6.09
CA ASN A 48 -12.80 12.20 -6.02
C ASN A 48 -12.38 12.55 -4.59
N ALA A 49 -13.23 12.18 -3.60
CA ALA A 49 -12.91 12.38 -2.19
C ALA A 49 -11.68 11.57 -1.77
N ILE A 50 -11.60 10.29 -2.19
CA ILE A 50 -10.42 9.44 -1.94
C ILE A 50 -9.17 10.05 -2.55
N LEU A 51 -9.20 10.52 -3.79
CA LEU A 51 -8.05 11.14 -4.44
C LEU A 51 -7.56 12.36 -3.65
N MET A 52 -8.48 13.24 -3.24
CA MET A 52 -8.13 14.41 -2.45
C MET A 52 -7.55 14.02 -1.09
N ALA A 53 -8.18 13.06 -0.40
CA ALA A 53 -7.68 12.52 0.86
C ALA A 53 -6.27 11.91 0.70
N THR A 54 -6.04 11.17 -0.41
CA THR A 54 -4.74 10.58 -0.75
C THR A 54 -3.66 11.65 -0.93
N ALA A 55 -3.94 12.66 -1.73
CA ALA A 55 -2.97 13.74 -2.01
C ALA A 55 -2.66 14.57 -0.74
N LEU A 56 -3.69 14.90 0.05
CA LEU A 56 -3.54 15.65 1.30
C LEU A 56 -2.80 14.82 2.36
N SER A 57 -3.13 13.53 2.50
CA SER A 57 -2.44 12.64 3.44
C SER A 57 -0.98 12.44 3.06
N ALA A 58 -0.69 12.24 1.77
CA ALA A 58 0.67 12.17 1.26
C ALA A 58 1.44 13.47 1.51
N PHE A 59 0.83 14.64 1.29
CA PHE A 59 1.43 15.94 1.62
C PHE A 59 1.74 16.05 3.11
N ILE A 60 0.76 15.82 4.00
CA ILE A 60 0.93 15.97 5.44
C ILE A 60 1.99 14.99 5.97
N GLY A 61 1.91 13.71 5.59
CA GLY A 61 2.84 12.68 6.02
C GLY A 61 4.27 12.93 5.55
N THR A 62 4.43 13.28 4.27
CA THR A 62 5.74 13.57 3.70
C THR A 62 6.34 14.86 4.28
N LEU A 63 5.51 15.86 4.55
CA LEU A 63 5.95 17.07 5.25
C LEU A 63 6.34 16.79 6.70
N ALA A 64 5.59 15.95 7.43
CA ALA A 64 5.94 15.52 8.78
C ALA A 64 7.29 14.77 8.78
N MET A 65 7.53 13.88 7.82
CA MET A 65 8.82 13.20 7.64
C MET A 65 9.97 14.20 7.41
N ALA A 66 9.74 15.21 6.57
CA ALA A 66 10.71 16.26 6.28
C ALA A 66 11.08 17.06 7.53
N LEU A 67 10.08 17.47 8.32
CA LEU A 67 10.26 18.39 9.44
C LEU A 67 10.72 17.68 10.72
N LEU A 68 10.21 16.48 11.01
CA LEU A 68 10.53 15.74 12.23
C LEU A 68 11.81 14.93 12.10
N ALA A 69 11.96 14.21 10.98
CA ALA A 69 13.09 13.30 10.78
C ALA A 69 14.17 13.85 9.86
N ASN A 70 13.89 14.86 9.05
CA ASN A 70 14.76 15.39 8.01
C ASN A 70 15.30 14.28 7.06
N TYR A 71 14.40 13.39 6.60
CA TYR A 71 14.72 12.31 5.65
C TYR A 71 14.09 12.58 4.28
N PRO A 72 14.74 12.11 3.17
CA PRO A 72 14.24 12.24 1.81
C PRO A 72 13.22 11.13 1.47
N PHE A 73 12.37 10.77 2.43
CA PHE A 73 11.40 9.69 2.28
C PHE A 73 9.98 10.27 2.20
N ALA A 74 9.22 9.82 1.21
CA ALA A 74 7.85 10.24 1.01
C ALA A 74 6.87 9.19 1.52
N LEU A 75 5.72 9.66 1.97
CA LEU A 75 4.64 8.85 2.51
C LEU A 75 3.40 8.99 1.63
N ALA A 76 2.66 7.89 1.50
CA ALA A 76 1.34 7.86 0.88
C ALA A 76 0.54 6.65 1.40
N PRO A 77 -0.78 6.54 1.11
CA PRO A 77 -1.58 5.38 1.50
C PRO A 77 -1.00 4.06 0.96
N GLY A 78 -0.75 3.10 1.84
CA GLY A 78 -0.08 1.84 1.52
C GLY A 78 -0.97 0.86 0.76
N LEU A 79 -0.52 0.33 -0.38
CA LEU A 79 -1.35 -0.51 -1.27
C LEU A 79 -1.90 -1.77 -0.60
N GLY A 80 -1.09 -2.46 0.21
CA GLY A 80 -1.52 -3.64 0.97
C GLY A 80 -2.62 -3.32 1.96
N LEU A 81 -2.47 -2.20 2.66
CA LEU A 81 -3.43 -1.69 3.65
C LEU A 81 -4.72 -1.20 2.99
N ASN A 82 -4.62 -0.56 1.80
CA ASN A 82 -5.77 -0.18 0.99
C ASN A 82 -6.59 -1.40 0.57
N ALA A 83 -5.91 -2.45 0.11
CA ALA A 83 -6.54 -3.69 -0.29
C ALA A 83 -7.22 -4.39 0.91
N TYR A 84 -6.56 -4.44 2.06
CA TYR A 84 -7.14 -4.96 3.28
C TYR A 84 -8.39 -4.17 3.71
N PHE A 85 -8.31 -2.83 3.66
CA PHE A 85 -9.43 -1.93 3.94
C PHE A 85 -10.65 -2.25 3.04
N ALA A 86 -10.45 -2.17 1.71
CA ALA A 86 -11.55 -2.23 0.76
C ALA A 86 -12.11 -3.65 0.60
N TYR A 87 -11.25 -4.64 0.42
CA TYR A 87 -11.68 -5.99 0.05
C TYR A 87 -11.92 -6.90 1.25
N THR A 88 -11.11 -6.78 2.31
CA THR A 88 -11.28 -7.63 3.49
C THR A 88 -12.28 -7.00 4.47
N VAL A 89 -12.02 -5.80 4.98
CA VAL A 89 -12.87 -5.19 6.01
C VAL A 89 -14.24 -4.81 5.45
N CYS A 90 -14.28 -4.08 4.33
CA CYS A 90 -15.55 -3.64 3.75
C CYS A 90 -16.19 -4.74 2.90
N GLY A 91 -15.43 -5.47 2.10
CA GLY A 91 -15.95 -6.51 1.19
C GLY A 91 -16.32 -7.80 1.91
N ALA A 92 -15.33 -8.54 2.42
CA ALA A 92 -15.54 -9.88 2.97
C ALA A 92 -16.21 -9.87 4.36
N MET A 93 -15.82 -8.92 5.26
CA MET A 93 -16.40 -8.81 6.60
C MET A 93 -17.70 -7.99 6.60
N GLY A 94 -18.00 -7.24 5.53
CA GLY A 94 -19.24 -6.48 5.35
C GLY A 94 -19.38 -5.23 6.24
N TYR A 95 -18.27 -4.73 6.81
CA TYR A 95 -18.28 -3.51 7.62
C TYR A 95 -18.30 -2.25 6.77
N SER A 96 -18.90 -1.19 7.28
CA SER A 96 -18.88 0.10 6.60
C SER A 96 -17.46 0.68 6.53
N TRP A 97 -17.19 1.48 5.50
CA TRP A 97 -15.89 2.13 5.35
C TRP A 97 -15.59 3.15 6.48
N GLN A 98 -16.63 3.67 7.15
CA GLN A 98 -16.46 4.52 8.33
C GLN A 98 -15.81 3.73 9.50
N ILE A 99 -16.21 2.47 9.67
CA ILE A 99 -15.62 1.57 10.68
C ILE A 99 -14.17 1.26 10.32
N ALA A 100 -13.89 0.99 9.05
CA ALA A 100 -12.53 0.79 8.58
C ALA A 100 -11.65 2.04 8.79
N LEU A 101 -12.15 3.25 8.50
CA LEU A 101 -11.46 4.50 8.80
C LEU A 101 -11.23 4.71 10.30
N LEU A 102 -12.21 4.36 11.14
CA LEU A 102 -12.05 4.42 12.59
C LEU A 102 -10.97 3.46 13.09
N ALA A 103 -10.90 2.26 12.51
CA ALA A 103 -9.84 1.30 12.85
C ALA A 103 -8.44 1.84 12.47
N VAL A 104 -8.30 2.46 11.30
CA VAL A 104 -7.06 3.14 10.87
C VAL A 104 -6.73 4.33 11.78
N PHE A 105 -7.74 5.10 12.21
CA PHE A 105 -7.52 6.20 13.15
C PHE A 105 -7.02 5.70 14.51
N VAL A 106 -7.64 4.65 15.06
CA VAL A 106 -7.23 4.02 16.32
C VAL A 106 -5.83 3.41 16.19
N GLU A 107 -5.52 2.75 15.08
CA GLU A 107 -4.18 2.28 14.73
C GLU A 107 -3.16 3.41 14.80
N GLY A 108 -3.41 4.53 14.12
CA GLY A 108 -2.55 5.70 14.11
C GLY A 108 -2.30 6.26 15.51
N LEU A 109 -3.33 6.35 16.36
CA LEU A 109 -3.18 6.77 17.77
C LEU A 109 -2.31 5.80 18.57
N ILE A 110 -2.52 4.49 18.41
CA ILE A 110 -1.69 3.46 19.04
C ILE A 110 -0.24 3.64 18.59
N PHE A 111 -0.01 3.87 17.29
CA PHE A 111 1.34 4.09 16.79
C PHE A 111 2.02 5.36 17.29
N ILE A 112 1.29 6.46 17.50
CA ILE A 112 1.83 7.65 18.15
C ILE A 112 2.38 7.27 19.52
N VAL A 113 1.59 6.56 20.34
CA VAL A 113 2.00 6.11 21.68
C VAL A 113 3.20 5.16 21.62
N LEU A 114 3.16 4.18 20.71
CA LEU A 114 4.24 3.19 20.54
C LEU A 114 5.54 3.83 20.00
N SER A 115 5.45 4.84 19.15
CA SER A 115 6.63 5.55 18.59
C SER A 115 7.35 6.38 19.67
N VAL A 116 6.59 6.99 20.58
CA VAL A 116 7.16 7.74 21.71
C VAL A 116 7.85 6.81 22.71
N THR A 117 7.31 5.61 22.93
CA THR A 117 7.77 4.66 23.99
C THR A 117 8.80 3.63 23.51
N ASN A 118 9.27 3.64 22.28
CA ASN A 118 10.16 2.63 21.65
C ASN A 118 9.56 1.21 21.53
N VAL A 119 8.32 1.01 21.86
CA VAL A 119 7.68 -0.31 21.84
C VAL A 119 7.49 -0.80 20.40
N ARG A 120 7.29 0.12 19.44
CA ARG A 120 7.15 -0.22 18.00
C ARG A 120 8.38 -0.97 17.46
N GLU A 121 9.58 -0.50 17.80
CA GLU A 121 10.84 -1.18 17.43
C GLU A 121 10.96 -2.54 18.13
N ALA A 122 10.57 -2.63 19.40
CA ALA A 122 10.59 -3.88 20.14
C ALA A 122 9.60 -4.92 19.56
N ILE A 123 8.40 -4.49 19.16
CA ILE A 123 7.41 -5.36 18.47
C ILE A 123 8.00 -5.89 17.15
N PHE A 124 8.56 -5.01 16.34
CA PHE A 124 9.19 -5.43 15.09
C PHE A 124 10.28 -6.47 15.32
N ASN A 125 11.16 -6.25 16.30
CA ASN A 125 12.25 -7.18 16.61
C ASN A 125 11.77 -8.50 17.23
N ALA A 126 10.60 -8.52 17.84
CA ALA A 126 10.03 -9.73 18.45
C ALA A 126 9.48 -10.74 17.44
N ILE A 127 9.19 -10.31 16.21
CA ILE A 127 8.64 -11.17 15.15
C ILE A 127 9.78 -11.81 14.36
N PRO A 128 9.69 -13.13 14.05
CA PRO A 128 10.72 -13.84 13.32
C PRO A 128 11.00 -13.26 11.93
N LEU A 129 12.26 -13.20 11.54
CA LEU A 129 12.68 -12.58 10.28
C LEU A 129 12.05 -13.26 9.05
N GLN A 130 11.98 -14.60 9.05
CA GLN A 130 11.41 -15.35 7.94
C GLN A 130 9.91 -15.08 7.80
N LEU A 131 9.19 -14.96 8.93
CA LEU A 131 7.77 -14.63 8.91
C LEU A 131 7.53 -13.21 8.39
N LYS A 132 8.37 -12.22 8.74
CA LYS A 132 8.32 -10.86 8.16
C LYS A 132 8.42 -10.88 6.64
N LYS A 133 9.37 -11.64 6.12
CA LYS A 133 9.55 -11.81 4.67
C LYS A 133 8.33 -12.50 4.04
N GLY A 134 7.81 -13.54 4.70
CA GLY A 134 6.59 -14.24 4.28
C GLY A 134 5.38 -13.30 4.19
N VAL A 135 5.21 -12.39 5.16
CA VAL A 135 4.16 -11.35 5.14
C VAL A 135 4.33 -10.44 3.93
N SER A 136 5.53 -9.91 3.67
CA SER A 136 5.78 -9.03 2.53
C SER A 136 5.48 -9.72 1.19
N VAL A 137 5.94 -10.96 1.03
CA VAL A 137 5.66 -11.77 -0.18
C VAL A 137 4.17 -12.05 -0.33
N GLY A 138 3.49 -12.40 0.78
CA GLY A 138 2.05 -12.68 0.79
C GLY A 138 1.22 -11.47 0.38
N ILE A 139 1.56 -10.29 0.88
CA ILE A 139 0.92 -9.01 0.47
C ILE A 139 1.13 -8.80 -1.04
N GLY A 140 2.34 -9.02 -1.55
CA GLY A 140 2.64 -8.90 -2.98
C GLY A 140 1.79 -9.84 -3.84
N LEU A 141 1.66 -11.11 -3.44
CA LEU A 141 0.80 -12.09 -4.11
C LEU A 141 -0.68 -11.70 -4.05
N PHE A 142 -1.14 -11.22 -2.90
CA PHE A 142 -2.51 -10.77 -2.69
C PHE A 142 -2.87 -9.58 -3.61
N ILE A 143 -2.00 -8.57 -3.65
CA ILE A 143 -2.18 -7.40 -4.54
C ILE A 143 -2.19 -7.84 -6.01
N ALA A 144 -1.28 -8.75 -6.42
CA ALA A 144 -1.24 -9.26 -7.78
C ALA A 144 -2.52 -10.04 -8.14
N PHE A 145 -3.06 -10.83 -7.21
CA PHE A 145 -4.31 -11.56 -7.42
C PHE A 145 -5.50 -10.60 -7.60
N ILE A 146 -5.62 -9.57 -6.75
CA ILE A 146 -6.62 -8.50 -6.91
C ILE A 146 -6.46 -7.81 -8.27
N ALA A 147 -5.23 -7.53 -8.69
CA ALA A 147 -4.98 -6.88 -9.97
C ALA A 147 -5.45 -7.74 -11.16
N PHE A 148 -5.24 -9.05 -11.14
CA PHE A 148 -5.76 -9.97 -12.15
C PHE A 148 -7.29 -9.95 -12.21
N GLN A 149 -7.97 -9.85 -11.06
CA GLN A 149 -9.43 -9.74 -11.00
C GLN A 149 -9.93 -8.37 -11.50
N ASN A 150 -9.30 -7.26 -11.06
CA ASN A 150 -9.66 -5.92 -11.50
C ASN A 150 -9.42 -5.70 -13.00
N ALA A 151 -8.43 -6.39 -13.57
CA ALA A 151 -8.17 -6.41 -15.00
C ALA A 151 -9.19 -7.28 -15.79
N GLY A 152 -10.02 -8.06 -15.10
CA GLY A 152 -10.92 -9.02 -15.71
C GLY A 152 -10.20 -10.22 -16.35
N ILE A 153 -8.91 -10.44 -16.06
CA ILE A 153 -8.14 -11.59 -16.59
C ILE A 153 -8.51 -12.86 -15.83
N VAL A 154 -8.67 -12.76 -14.51
CA VAL A 154 -9.12 -13.84 -13.65
C VAL A 154 -10.57 -13.57 -13.25
N VAL A 155 -11.44 -14.54 -13.53
CA VAL A 155 -12.89 -14.48 -13.24
C VAL A 155 -13.33 -15.65 -12.39
N ASN A 156 -14.48 -15.54 -11.75
CA ASN A 156 -15.06 -16.61 -10.93
C ASN A 156 -15.43 -17.84 -11.79
N SER A 157 -15.27 -19.03 -11.22
CA SER A 157 -15.63 -20.29 -11.81
C SER A 157 -16.23 -21.22 -10.76
N ASP A 158 -17.42 -21.74 -11.00
CA ASP A 158 -18.11 -22.66 -10.09
C ASP A 158 -17.35 -24.01 -9.92
N SER A 159 -16.55 -24.39 -10.91
CA SER A 159 -15.81 -25.66 -10.91
C SER A 159 -14.41 -25.58 -10.30
N THR A 160 -13.73 -24.39 -10.42
CA THR A 160 -12.31 -24.24 -10.05
C THR A 160 -12.06 -23.03 -9.16
N LEU A 161 -13.10 -22.37 -8.64
CA LEU A 161 -13.13 -21.12 -7.91
C LEU A 161 -12.77 -19.92 -8.81
N VAL A 162 -11.68 -20.01 -9.57
CA VAL A 162 -11.23 -18.97 -10.51
C VAL A 162 -10.76 -19.62 -11.82
N THR A 163 -10.92 -18.87 -12.92
CA THR A 163 -10.44 -19.26 -14.25
C THR A 163 -10.00 -18.04 -15.04
N VAL A 164 -9.34 -18.25 -16.18
CA VAL A 164 -9.04 -17.20 -17.12
C VAL A 164 -10.29 -16.79 -17.90
N ILE A 165 -10.44 -15.49 -18.19
CA ILE A 165 -11.54 -14.99 -19.02
C ILE A 165 -11.53 -15.64 -20.41
N ASP A 166 -12.73 -15.86 -21.00
CA ASP A 166 -12.85 -16.09 -22.43
C ASP A 166 -12.74 -14.73 -23.16
N PHE A 167 -11.58 -14.49 -23.77
CA PHE A 167 -11.31 -13.24 -24.48
C PHE A 167 -12.23 -13.00 -25.68
N THR A 168 -12.89 -14.06 -26.19
CA THR A 168 -13.70 -13.99 -27.41
C THR A 168 -15.18 -13.78 -27.13
N ALA A 169 -15.67 -14.17 -25.96
CA ALA A 169 -17.09 -14.09 -25.61
C ALA A 169 -17.61 -12.63 -25.62
N ASP A 170 -16.88 -11.74 -24.93
CA ASP A 170 -17.23 -10.31 -24.80
C ASP A 170 -16.02 -9.44 -25.18
N PHE A 171 -15.46 -9.66 -26.38
CA PHE A 171 -14.20 -9.04 -26.82
C PHE A 171 -14.24 -7.51 -26.76
N HIS A 172 -15.34 -6.87 -27.17
CA HIS A 172 -15.46 -5.41 -27.27
C HIS A 172 -15.66 -4.69 -25.91
N THR A 173 -15.75 -5.44 -24.81
CA THR A 173 -15.88 -4.93 -23.44
C THR A 173 -14.82 -5.55 -22.55
N ALA A 174 -15.10 -6.70 -21.94
CA ALA A 174 -14.21 -7.38 -20.98
C ALA A 174 -12.90 -7.86 -21.66
N GLY A 175 -13.01 -8.48 -22.84
CA GLY A 175 -11.84 -9.07 -23.54
C GLY A 175 -10.79 -8.03 -23.91
N ILE A 176 -11.19 -6.89 -24.46
CA ILE A 176 -10.26 -5.81 -24.83
C ILE A 176 -9.63 -5.16 -23.60
N CYS A 177 -10.39 -4.99 -22.48
CA CYS A 177 -9.86 -4.46 -21.24
C CYS A 177 -8.78 -5.38 -20.65
N ALA A 178 -9.04 -6.69 -20.61
CA ALA A 178 -8.08 -7.69 -20.14
C ALA A 178 -6.82 -7.73 -21.02
N LEU A 179 -6.97 -7.65 -22.34
CA LEU A 179 -5.85 -7.59 -23.29
C LEU A 179 -5.00 -6.33 -23.08
N LEU A 180 -5.64 -5.16 -22.93
CA LEU A 180 -4.95 -3.89 -22.66
C LEU A 180 -4.19 -3.93 -21.33
N ALA A 181 -4.75 -4.57 -20.28
CA ALA A 181 -4.06 -4.75 -19.00
C ALA A 181 -2.80 -5.64 -19.15
N ILE A 182 -2.85 -6.70 -19.96
CA ILE A 182 -1.68 -7.54 -20.27
C ILE A 182 -0.61 -6.70 -20.99
N ILE A 183 -0.99 -5.96 -22.02
CA ILE A 183 -0.08 -5.08 -22.78
C ILE A 183 0.54 -4.03 -21.84
N GLY A 184 -0.28 -3.40 -20.98
CA GLY A 184 0.18 -2.42 -19.99
C GLY A 184 1.20 -3.00 -19.02
N THR A 185 1.00 -4.24 -18.57
CA THR A 185 1.94 -4.95 -17.69
C THR A 185 3.30 -5.12 -18.37
N PHE A 186 3.33 -5.54 -19.65
CA PHE A 186 4.57 -5.64 -20.41
C PHE A 186 5.23 -4.29 -20.64
N LEU A 187 4.45 -3.24 -20.92
CA LEU A 187 4.97 -1.89 -21.10
C LEU A 187 5.66 -1.40 -19.82
N ILE A 188 5.03 -1.56 -18.66
CA ILE A 188 5.63 -1.18 -17.36
C ILE A 188 6.92 -1.96 -17.15
N ALA A 189 6.88 -3.29 -17.31
CA ALA A 189 8.05 -4.15 -17.10
C ALA A 189 9.23 -3.75 -18.00
N ILE A 190 8.99 -3.53 -19.31
CA ILE A 190 10.02 -3.14 -20.28
C ILE A 190 10.61 -1.77 -19.91
N MET A 191 9.76 -0.78 -19.57
CA MET A 191 10.23 0.54 -19.19
C MET A 191 11.04 0.49 -17.89
N TYR A 192 10.60 -0.31 -16.92
CA TYR A 192 11.31 -0.48 -15.65
C TYR A 192 12.69 -1.12 -15.86
N ILE A 193 12.77 -2.20 -16.66
CA ILE A 193 14.04 -2.86 -17.03
C ILE A 193 15.00 -1.89 -17.73
N LYS A 194 14.46 -0.98 -18.56
CA LYS A 194 15.25 0.07 -19.23
C LYS A 194 15.63 1.24 -18.31
N GLY A 195 15.24 1.21 -17.03
CA GLY A 195 15.55 2.27 -16.06
C GLY A 195 14.77 3.57 -16.26
N VAL A 196 13.60 3.52 -16.94
CA VAL A 196 12.76 4.69 -17.13
C VAL A 196 12.16 5.10 -15.78
N LYS A 197 12.47 6.32 -15.32
CA LYS A 197 11.92 6.88 -14.08
C LYS A 197 10.40 7.11 -14.24
N GLY A 198 9.62 6.72 -13.24
CA GLY A 198 8.16 6.81 -13.29
C GLY A 198 7.52 5.78 -14.27
N ALA A 199 8.20 4.67 -14.59
CA ALA A 199 7.72 3.63 -15.50
C ALA A 199 6.29 3.17 -15.18
N ILE A 200 5.93 3.06 -13.90
CA ILE A 200 4.59 2.64 -13.45
C ILE A 200 3.55 3.68 -13.87
N LEU A 201 3.77 4.95 -13.55
CA LEU A 201 2.83 6.03 -13.90
C LEU A 201 2.70 6.18 -15.43
N ILE A 202 3.83 6.19 -16.14
CA ILE A 202 3.85 6.27 -17.61
C ILE A 202 3.10 5.08 -18.22
N GLY A 203 3.28 3.88 -17.66
CA GLY A 203 2.59 2.68 -18.10
C GLY A 203 1.08 2.73 -17.90
N ILE A 204 0.61 3.29 -16.78
CA ILE A 204 -0.81 3.54 -16.54
C ILE A 204 -1.37 4.45 -17.64
N PHE A 205 -0.74 5.62 -17.86
CA PHE A 205 -1.19 6.55 -18.89
C PHE A 205 -1.13 5.95 -20.29
N ALA A 206 -0.06 5.21 -20.63
CA ALA A 206 0.07 4.56 -21.92
C ALA A 206 -1.06 3.53 -22.15
N THR A 207 -1.36 2.71 -21.14
CA THR A 207 -2.46 1.72 -21.20
C THR A 207 -3.82 2.42 -21.34
N TRP A 208 -4.05 3.50 -20.62
CA TRP A 208 -5.28 4.28 -20.73
C TRP A 208 -5.43 4.94 -22.10
N ILE A 209 -4.37 5.55 -22.64
CA ILE A 209 -4.34 6.13 -23.99
C ILE A 209 -4.64 5.06 -25.05
N LEU A 210 -4.04 3.87 -24.94
CA LEU A 210 -4.38 2.74 -25.81
C LEU A 210 -5.86 2.37 -25.71
N GLY A 211 -6.44 2.38 -24.50
CA GLY A 211 -7.87 2.18 -24.29
C GLY A 211 -8.73 3.24 -24.99
N ILE A 212 -8.36 4.53 -24.86
CA ILE A 212 -9.04 5.64 -25.57
C ILE A 212 -8.96 5.43 -27.09
N LEU A 213 -7.81 5.04 -27.63
CA LEU A 213 -7.67 4.74 -29.05
C LEU A 213 -8.58 3.57 -29.46
N CYS A 214 -8.66 2.50 -28.66
CA CYS A 214 -9.58 1.39 -28.89
C CYS A 214 -11.06 1.85 -28.87
N GLN A 215 -11.43 2.78 -28.00
CA GLN A 215 -12.77 3.36 -27.99
C GLN A 215 -13.04 4.16 -29.27
N LEU A 216 -12.10 4.98 -29.73
CA LEU A 216 -12.28 5.83 -30.92
C LEU A 216 -12.39 5.02 -32.24
N ILE A 217 -11.71 3.88 -32.32
CA ILE A 217 -11.78 2.99 -33.50
C ILE A 217 -12.87 1.92 -33.40
N GLY A 218 -13.67 1.92 -32.29
CA GLY A 218 -14.79 1.00 -32.11
C GLY A 218 -14.42 -0.40 -31.62
N LEU A 219 -13.18 -0.62 -31.20
CA LEU A 219 -12.75 -1.89 -30.57
C LEU A 219 -13.24 -1.99 -29.11
N TYR A 220 -13.37 -0.86 -28.40
CA TYR A 220 -13.98 -0.80 -27.08
C TYR A 220 -15.36 -0.15 -27.21
N THR A 221 -16.39 -0.85 -26.70
CA THR A 221 -17.78 -0.38 -26.73
C THR A 221 -18.20 0.15 -25.36
N VAL A 222 -18.71 1.37 -25.31
CA VAL A 222 -19.24 1.98 -24.10
C VAL A 222 -20.62 1.39 -23.79
N THR A 223 -20.73 0.64 -22.72
CA THR A 223 -21.98 0.00 -22.23
C THR A 223 -22.11 0.26 -20.71
N PRO A 224 -22.64 1.43 -20.29
CA PRO A 224 -22.69 1.83 -18.89
C PRO A 224 -23.52 0.86 -18.02
N GLU A 225 -24.52 0.21 -18.59
CA GLU A 225 -25.36 -0.81 -17.94
C GLU A 225 -24.55 -2.05 -17.51
N ALA A 226 -23.49 -2.35 -18.24
CA ALA A 226 -22.55 -3.44 -17.92
C ALA A 226 -21.29 -2.97 -17.17
N GLY A 227 -21.23 -1.69 -16.76
CA GLY A 227 -20.09 -1.13 -16.04
C GLY A 227 -18.93 -0.61 -16.90
N TYR A 228 -19.10 -0.57 -18.25
CA TYR A 228 -18.08 -0.06 -19.17
C TYR A 228 -18.38 1.37 -19.59
N TYR A 229 -17.76 2.32 -18.91
CA TYR A 229 -17.95 3.76 -19.13
C TYR A 229 -17.00 4.32 -20.20
N SER A 230 -17.28 5.56 -20.65
CA SER A 230 -16.38 6.28 -21.54
C SER A 230 -15.02 6.49 -20.87
N LEU A 231 -13.96 6.22 -21.63
CA LEU A 231 -12.56 6.37 -21.19
C LEU A 231 -12.04 7.81 -21.32
N LEU A 232 -12.85 8.72 -21.86
CA LEU A 232 -12.49 10.12 -22.00
C LEU A 232 -12.66 10.86 -20.67
N PRO A 233 -11.67 11.68 -20.26
CA PRO A 233 -11.75 12.43 -19.01
C PRO A 233 -12.90 13.46 -19.04
N SER A 234 -13.64 13.56 -17.96
CA SER A 234 -14.71 14.53 -17.78
C SER A 234 -14.35 15.51 -16.65
N TRP A 235 -14.21 16.80 -17.01
CA TRP A 235 -13.92 17.88 -16.04
C TRP A 235 -15.16 18.30 -15.25
N SER A 236 -16.35 17.96 -15.72
CA SER A 236 -17.62 18.37 -15.09
C SER A 236 -17.94 17.63 -13.79
N SER A 237 -17.34 16.48 -13.54
CA SER A 237 -17.58 15.64 -12.36
C SER A 237 -16.67 15.96 -11.17
N PHE A 238 -15.66 16.81 -11.32
CA PHE A 238 -14.72 17.12 -10.26
C PHE A 238 -15.17 18.32 -9.41
N SER A 239 -15.13 18.15 -8.09
CA SER A 239 -15.42 19.21 -7.11
C SER A 239 -14.39 19.19 -5.99
N PHE A 240 -13.78 20.34 -5.70
CA PHE A 240 -12.94 20.50 -4.50
C PHE A 240 -13.71 20.26 -3.20
N GLY A 241 -15.02 20.39 -3.20
CA GLY A 241 -15.88 20.06 -2.06
C GLY A 241 -16.02 18.59 -1.76
N ALA A 242 -15.58 17.69 -2.69
CA ALA A 242 -15.73 16.25 -2.52
C ALA A 242 -15.02 15.71 -1.26
N ILE A 243 -13.94 16.35 -0.79
CA ILE A 243 -13.27 15.96 0.46
C ILE A 243 -14.23 15.97 1.67
N GLY A 244 -15.27 16.82 1.65
CA GLY A 244 -16.29 16.87 2.71
C GLY A 244 -17.11 15.58 2.83
N LEU A 245 -17.12 14.73 1.81
CA LEU A 245 -17.82 13.44 1.84
C LEU A 245 -17.09 12.41 2.72
N THR A 246 -15.77 12.54 2.90
CA THR A 246 -14.96 11.59 3.66
C THR A 246 -14.34 12.21 4.90
N PHE A 247 -14.16 13.54 4.95
CA PHE A 247 -13.54 14.22 6.06
C PHE A 247 -14.29 14.01 7.38
N GLY A 248 -13.61 13.52 8.41
CA GLY A 248 -14.15 13.29 9.74
C GLY A 248 -15.13 12.12 9.84
N GLN A 249 -15.36 11.37 8.77
CA GLN A 249 -16.32 10.26 8.76
C GLN A 249 -15.90 9.09 9.66
N CYS A 250 -14.62 8.96 9.99
CA CYS A 250 -14.15 8.00 10.99
C CYS A 250 -14.82 8.19 12.36
N PHE A 251 -15.27 9.42 12.70
CA PHE A 251 -15.97 9.72 13.97
C PHE A 251 -17.48 9.49 13.88
N GLN A 252 -18.01 9.17 12.69
CA GLN A 252 -19.43 8.89 12.46
C GLN A 252 -19.71 7.39 12.31
N ALA A 253 -18.71 6.55 12.64
CA ALA A 253 -18.83 5.10 12.57
C ALA A 253 -19.88 4.58 13.58
N ASP A 254 -20.81 3.75 13.11
CA ASP A 254 -21.81 3.09 13.96
C ASP A 254 -21.19 1.84 14.61
N PHE A 255 -20.80 1.98 15.87
CA PHE A 255 -20.22 0.89 16.66
C PHE A 255 -21.23 -0.19 17.06
N GLY A 256 -22.53 0.10 16.99
CA GLY A 256 -23.59 -0.86 17.33
C GLY A 256 -23.67 -2.07 16.41
N SER A 257 -23.15 -1.93 15.20
CA SER A 257 -23.11 -2.98 14.17
C SER A 257 -21.83 -3.83 14.19
N VAL A 258 -20.85 -3.52 15.06
CA VAL A 258 -19.54 -4.15 15.07
C VAL A 258 -19.33 -5.02 16.29
N ARG A 259 -18.86 -6.25 16.08
CA ARG A 259 -18.39 -7.07 17.18
C ARG A 259 -17.04 -6.51 17.68
N ILE A 260 -16.92 -6.26 18.97
CA ILE A 260 -15.69 -5.69 19.59
C ILE A 260 -14.45 -6.50 19.22
N MET A 261 -14.57 -7.84 19.18
CA MET A 261 -13.44 -8.72 18.84
C MET A 261 -13.00 -8.54 17.38
N ASP A 262 -13.94 -8.41 16.45
CA ASP A 262 -13.61 -8.15 15.03
C ASP A 262 -12.88 -6.81 14.89
N PHE A 263 -13.35 -5.77 15.60
CA PHE A 263 -12.70 -4.47 15.57
C PHE A 263 -11.26 -4.54 16.09
N ILE A 264 -11.03 -5.25 17.21
CA ILE A 264 -9.68 -5.46 17.74
C ILE A 264 -8.80 -6.18 16.72
N VAL A 265 -9.32 -7.22 16.05
CA VAL A 265 -8.58 -7.96 15.02
C VAL A 265 -8.27 -7.08 13.80
N ILE A 266 -9.22 -6.25 13.36
CA ILE A 266 -9.03 -5.31 12.26
C ILE A 266 -7.91 -4.31 12.61
N VAL A 267 -7.97 -3.69 13.79
CA VAL A 267 -6.93 -2.75 14.25
C VAL A 267 -5.57 -3.42 14.36
N LEU A 268 -5.51 -4.64 14.94
CA LEU A 268 -4.27 -5.40 15.03
C LEU A 268 -3.70 -5.75 13.65
N ALA A 269 -4.55 -6.11 12.69
CA ALA A 269 -4.10 -6.43 11.34
C ALA A 269 -3.51 -5.21 10.63
N PHE A 270 -4.19 -4.04 10.71
CA PHE A 270 -3.62 -2.78 10.21
C PHE A 270 -2.27 -2.48 10.85
N LEU A 271 -2.22 -2.54 12.19
CA LEU A 271 -1.02 -2.29 12.98
C LEU A 271 0.15 -3.20 12.60
N PHE A 272 -0.12 -4.51 12.40
CA PHE A 272 0.93 -5.45 11.99
C PHE A 272 1.44 -5.15 10.60
N VAL A 273 0.54 -4.98 9.62
CA VAL A 273 0.94 -4.72 8.23
C VAL A 273 1.74 -3.44 8.15
N ASP A 274 1.30 -2.36 8.81
CA ASP A 274 1.99 -1.08 8.80
C ASP A 274 3.37 -1.14 9.48
N VAL A 275 3.52 -1.84 10.61
CA VAL A 275 4.83 -2.04 11.25
C VAL A 275 5.83 -2.63 10.27
N PHE A 276 5.43 -3.65 9.50
CA PHE A 276 6.34 -4.32 8.55
C PHE A 276 6.62 -3.48 7.33
N ASP A 277 5.60 -2.85 6.78
CA ASP A 277 5.72 -2.02 5.59
C ASP A 277 6.60 -0.81 5.87
N THR A 278 6.29 -0.04 6.92
CA THR A 278 7.05 1.15 7.29
C THR A 278 8.48 0.85 7.67
N LEU A 279 8.73 -0.10 8.59
CA LEU A 279 10.09 -0.38 9.05
C LEU A 279 10.94 -1.03 7.95
N GLY A 280 10.35 -1.94 7.17
CA GLY A 280 11.01 -2.55 6.02
C GLY A 280 11.43 -1.52 4.99
N THR A 281 10.53 -0.60 4.65
CA THR A 281 10.77 0.46 3.67
C THR A 281 11.75 1.51 4.18
N LEU A 282 11.62 1.98 5.43
CA LEU A 282 12.55 2.94 6.04
C LEU A 282 13.99 2.41 6.04
N ILE A 283 14.19 1.16 6.50
CA ILE A 283 15.51 0.54 6.54
C ILE A 283 16.03 0.29 5.12
N GLY A 284 15.17 -0.17 4.21
CA GLY A 284 15.55 -0.41 2.81
C GLY A 284 15.99 0.86 2.08
N CYS A 285 15.23 1.96 2.21
CA CYS A 285 15.57 3.26 1.64
C CYS A 285 16.83 3.86 2.30
N ALA A 286 16.95 3.75 3.63
CA ALA A 286 18.09 4.25 4.37
C ALA A 286 19.40 3.50 4.03
N ASN A 287 19.33 2.20 3.81
CA ASN A 287 20.47 1.40 3.36
C ASN A 287 20.97 1.84 1.97
N LYS A 288 20.04 2.09 1.03
CA LYS A 288 20.40 2.64 -0.30
C LYS A 288 20.98 4.05 -0.24
N ALA A 289 20.66 4.80 0.81
CA ALA A 289 21.12 6.17 1.04
C ALA A 289 22.44 6.24 1.81
N ASP A 290 23.00 5.11 2.27
CA ASP A 290 24.12 5.02 3.22
C ASP A 290 23.87 5.83 4.50
N MET A 291 22.61 5.82 5.00
CA MET A 291 22.16 6.56 6.19
C MET A 291 22.13 5.70 7.45
N LEU A 292 22.41 4.39 7.35
CA LEU A 292 22.49 3.50 8.50
C LEU A 292 23.80 3.74 9.27
N ASP A 293 23.73 3.64 10.59
CA ASP A 293 24.92 3.67 11.44
C ASP A 293 25.74 2.36 11.35
N LYS A 294 26.84 2.29 12.10
CA LYS A 294 27.75 1.14 12.10
C LYS A 294 27.08 -0.15 12.61
N ASP A 295 26.00 -0.02 13.37
CA ASP A 295 25.20 -1.12 13.91
C ASP A 295 24.00 -1.49 12.99
N GLY A 296 23.92 -0.88 11.80
CA GLY A 296 22.83 -1.08 10.86
C GLY A 296 21.52 -0.43 11.26
N LYS A 297 21.53 0.53 12.19
CA LYS A 297 20.34 1.23 12.67
C LYS A 297 20.18 2.58 11.99
N LEU A 298 18.92 3.01 11.84
CA LEU A 298 18.57 4.33 11.31
C LEU A 298 18.61 5.37 12.44
N PRO A 299 19.51 6.38 12.41
CA PRO A 299 19.77 7.29 13.56
C PRO A 299 18.54 8.03 14.08
N ARG A 300 17.63 8.46 13.23
CA ARG A 300 16.42 9.22 13.57
C ARG A 300 15.16 8.41 13.34
N ILE A 301 15.15 7.13 13.67
CA ILE A 301 14.02 6.23 13.44
C ILE A 301 12.76 6.66 14.20
N LYS A 302 12.90 7.12 15.45
CA LYS A 302 11.74 7.56 16.26
C LYS A 302 10.95 8.70 15.65
N PRO A 303 11.55 9.87 15.27
CA PRO A 303 10.81 10.91 14.59
C PRO A 303 10.29 10.48 13.22
N ALA A 304 10.94 9.55 12.51
CA ALA A 304 10.42 9.00 11.26
C ALA A 304 9.14 8.16 11.50
N LEU A 305 9.16 7.28 12.51
CA LEU A 305 7.98 6.49 12.91
C LEU A 305 6.84 7.36 13.47
N LEU A 306 7.18 8.48 14.14
CA LEU A 306 6.18 9.44 14.59
C LEU A 306 5.53 10.17 13.40
N ALA A 307 6.32 10.54 12.38
CA ALA A 307 5.79 11.16 11.16
C ALA A 307 4.81 10.23 10.44
N ASP A 308 5.11 8.95 10.36
CA ASP A 308 4.28 7.89 9.80
C ASP A 308 2.96 7.74 10.59
N ALA A 309 3.03 7.67 11.92
CA ALA A 309 1.85 7.58 12.79
C ALA A 309 0.92 8.81 12.68
N ILE A 310 1.49 10.02 12.55
CA ILE A 310 0.75 11.27 12.30
C ILE A 310 0.09 11.21 10.93
N ALA A 311 0.80 10.72 9.91
CA ALA A 311 0.28 10.58 8.56
C ALA A 311 -0.92 9.62 8.51
N THR A 312 -0.83 8.47 9.17
CA THR A 312 -1.92 7.49 9.31
C THR A 312 -3.14 8.10 9.98
N SER A 313 -2.96 8.75 11.13
CA SER A 313 -4.07 9.40 11.85
C SER A 313 -4.72 10.51 11.04
N ALA A 314 -3.92 11.35 10.37
CA ALA A 314 -4.42 12.41 9.50
C ALA A 314 -5.13 11.84 8.26
N GLY A 315 -4.57 10.77 7.65
CA GLY A 315 -5.16 10.05 6.53
C GLY A 315 -6.56 9.52 6.84
N ALA A 316 -6.72 8.87 7.99
CA ALA A 316 -8.01 8.37 8.45
C ALA A 316 -9.05 9.48 8.63
N VAL A 317 -8.66 10.63 9.18
CA VAL A 317 -9.56 11.81 9.33
C VAL A 317 -9.92 12.40 7.97
N LEU A 318 -8.99 12.43 7.02
CA LEU A 318 -9.23 12.91 5.65
C LEU A 318 -10.11 11.95 4.84
N GLY A 319 -10.09 10.65 5.16
CA GLY A 319 -10.85 9.62 4.46
C GLY A 319 -10.02 8.77 3.52
N THR A 320 -8.81 8.40 3.94
CA THR A 320 -7.99 7.39 3.27
C THR A 320 -7.45 6.38 4.28
N SER A 321 -6.91 5.26 3.80
CA SER A 321 -6.35 4.22 4.66
C SER A 321 -4.98 4.63 5.25
N THR A 322 -4.36 3.70 5.97
CA THR A 322 -3.03 3.85 6.60
C THR A 322 -2.01 4.42 5.61
N THR A 323 -1.37 5.51 6.03
CA THR A 323 -0.37 6.23 5.23
C THR A 323 1.03 5.87 5.73
N THR A 324 1.84 5.26 4.86
CA THR A 324 3.13 4.65 5.20
C THR A 324 4.25 5.15 4.28
N THR A 325 5.50 4.89 4.64
CA THR A 325 6.67 5.26 3.84
C THR A 325 6.75 4.41 2.57
N PHE A 326 7.01 5.05 1.42
CA PHE A 326 7.06 4.40 0.11
C PHE A 326 8.50 4.06 -0.30
N VAL A 327 8.69 2.81 -0.80
CA VAL A 327 9.98 2.30 -1.29
C VAL A 327 10.49 3.06 -2.52
N GLU A 328 9.60 3.68 -3.28
CA GLU A 328 9.89 4.56 -4.42
C GLU A 328 10.73 5.77 -4.02
N SER A 329 10.74 6.16 -2.74
CA SER A 329 11.67 7.16 -2.19
C SER A 329 13.13 6.84 -2.51
N SER A 330 13.45 5.54 -2.68
CA SER A 330 14.78 5.09 -3.10
C SER A 330 15.21 5.63 -4.48
N ALA A 331 14.27 6.02 -5.35
CA ALA A 331 14.58 6.64 -6.64
C ALA A 331 15.13 8.06 -6.46
N GLY A 332 14.50 8.86 -5.59
CA GLY A 332 15.03 10.18 -5.24
C GLY A 332 16.36 10.11 -4.47
N VAL A 333 16.50 9.12 -3.59
CA VAL A 333 17.78 8.84 -2.92
C VAL A 333 18.90 8.54 -3.92
N ALA A 334 18.62 7.76 -4.97
CA ALA A 334 19.56 7.46 -6.05
C ALA A 334 19.97 8.71 -6.85
N GLU A 335 19.12 9.76 -6.91
CA GLU A 335 19.47 11.07 -7.49
C GLU A 335 20.31 11.96 -6.55
N GLY A 336 20.63 11.47 -5.36
CA GLY A 336 21.42 12.21 -4.37
C GLY A 336 20.59 12.92 -3.30
N GLY A 337 19.28 12.67 -3.19
CA GLY A 337 18.45 13.15 -2.08
C GLY A 337 18.95 12.61 -0.75
N ARG A 338 19.16 13.50 0.21
CA ARG A 338 19.72 13.15 1.53
C ARG A 338 18.99 13.81 2.70
N THR A 339 18.09 14.74 2.41
CA THR A 339 17.44 15.55 3.44
C THR A 339 15.94 15.66 3.23
N GLY A 340 15.24 16.16 4.26
CA GLY A 340 13.81 16.43 4.19
C GLY A 340 13.40 17.48 3.14
N LEU A 341 14.35 18.20 2.53
CA LEU A 341 14.02 19.14 1.47
C LEU A 341 13.46 18.41 0.23
N ALA A 342 14.00 17.23 -0.11
CA ALA A 342 13.42 16.39 -1.17
C ALA A 342 11.98 16.00 -0.84
N SER A 343 11.72 15.60 0.41
CA SER A 343 10.36 15.27 0.87
C SER A 343 9.42 16.49 0.83
N VAL A 344 9.89 17.68 1.18
CA VAL A 344 9.09 18.91 1.02
C VAL A 344 8.66 19.11 -0.44
N VAL A 345 9.59 18.96 -1.38
CA VAL A 345 9.28 19.07 -2.83
C VAL A 345 8.26 18.01 -3.25
N THR A 346 8.46 16.77 -2.86
CA THR A 346 7.52 15.66 -3.17
C THR A 346 6.13 15.94 -2.61
N GLY A 347 6.02 16.35 -1.34
CA GLY A 347 4.75 16.68 -0.70
C GLY A 347 4.01 17.80 -1.42
N PHE A 348 4.70 18.90 -1.77
CA PHE A 348 4.08 19.99 -2.53
C PHE A 348 3.62 19.57 -3.92
N LEU A 349 4.32 18.65 -4.58
CA LEU A 349 3.87 18.09 -5.86
C LEU A 349 2.60 17.26 -5.71
N PHE A 350 2.44 16.51 -4.61
CA PHE A 350 1.16 15.84 -4.30
C PHE A 350 0.01 16.83 -4.09
N LEU A 351 0.27 17.94 -3.40
CA LEU A 351 -0.73 19.00 -3.22
C LEU A 351 -1.13 19.63 -4.57
N LEU A 352 -0.15 19.91 -5.44
CA LEU A 352 -0.40 20.43 -6.78
C LEU A 352 -1.17 19.42 -7.66
N ALA A 353 -0.94 18.13 -7.47
CA ALA A 353 -1.62 17.08 -8.23
C ALA A 353 -3.15 17.08 -8.05
N ILE A 354 -3.68 17.67 -6.96
CA ILE A 354 -5.12 17.83 -6.73
C ILE A 354 -5.79 18.60 -7.89
N PHE A 355 -5.11 19.58 -8.47
CA PHE A 355 -5.64 20.33 -9.61
C PHE A 355 -5.78 19.49 -10.88
N PHE A 356 -5.09 18.35 -10.94
CA PHE A 356 -5.16 17.38 -12.02
C PHE A 356 -6.03 16.16 -11.68
N ALA A 357 -6.78 16.22 -10.59
CA ALA A 357 -7.64 15.13 -10.12
C ALA A 357 -8.57 14.56 -11.20
N PRO A 358 -9.23 15.37 -12.07
CA PRO A 358 -10.08 14.84 -13.14
C PRO A 358 -9.37 13.88 -14.10
N ILE A 359 -8.06 14.04 -14.27
CA ILE A 359 -7.24 13.14 -15.09
C ILE A 359 -7.06 11.80 -14.36
N PHE A 360 -6.68 11.84 -13.09
CA PHE A 360 -6.42 10.63 -12.31
C PHE A 360 -7.67 9.79 -12.05
N THR A 361 -8.81 10.43 -11.78
CA THR A 361 -10.08 9.73 -11.53
C THR A 361 -10.74 9.16 -12.79
N ALA A 362 -10.35 9.66 -13.98
CA ALA A 362 -10.83 9.11 -15.24
C ALA A 362 -10.10 7.82 -15.67
N ILE A 363 -8.99 7.47 -14.99
CA ILE A 363 -8.19 6.28 -15.31
C ILE A 363 -8.99 5.02 -14.91
N PRO A 364 -9.31 4.13 -15.86
CA PRO A 364 -10.10 2.93 -15.58
C PRO A 364 -9.29 1.85 -14.86
N GLY A 365 -9.99 0.92 -14.18
CA GLY A 365 -9.38 -0.18 -13.43
C GLY A 365 -8.42 -1.06 -14.24
N PHE A 366 -8.72 -1.34 -15.51
CA PHE A 366 -7.84 -2.13 -16.38
C PHE A 366 -6.50 -1.41 -16.69
N ALA A 367 -6.44 -0.08 -16.59
CA ALA A 367 -5.21 0.67 -16.79
C ALA A 367 -4.38 0.81 -15.50
N THR A 368 -5.02 0.71 -14.31
CA THR A 368 -4.33 0.70 -13.01
C THR A 368 -3.87 -0.70 -12.59
N ALA A 369 -4.55 -1.75 -13.03
CA ALA A 369 -4.20 -3.14 -12.72
C ALA A 369 -2.76 -3.54 -13.08
N PRO A 370 -2.17 -3.12 -14.24
CA PRO A 370 -0.77 -3.35 -14.55
C PRO A 370 0.21 -2.84 -13.50
N ALA A 371 -0.09 -1.68 -12.90
CA ALA A 371 0.72 -1.13 -11.82
C ALA A 371 0.69 -2.01 -10.58
N LEU A 372 -0.50 -2.47 -10.18
CA LEU A 372 -0.67 -3.38 -9.04
C LEU A 372 0.04 -4.72 -9.27
N LEU A 373 -0.07 -5.29 -10.48
CA LEU A 373 0.67 -6.51 -10.86
C LEU A 373 2.17 -6.32 -10.71
N PHE A 374 2.68 -5.17 -11.17
CA PHE A 374 4.10 -4.90 -11.12
C PHE A 374 4.59 -4.60 -9.69
N VAL A 375 3.82 -3.88 -8.89
CA VAL A 375 4.13 -3.68 -7.45
C VAL A 375 4.12 -5.02 -6.71
N GLY A 376 3.12 -5.88 -6.97
CA GLY A 376 3.11 -7.25 -6.45
C GLY A 376 4.38 -8.01 -6.78
N PHE A 377 4.89 -7.92 -8.02
CA PHE A 377 6.16 -8.51 -8.43
C PHE A 377 7.34 -7.95 -7.62
N LEU A 378 7.42 -6.65 -7.40
CA LEU A 378 8.50 -6.05 -6.60
C LEU A 378 8.51 -6.55 -5.15
N MET A 379 7.33 -6.78 -4.56
CA MET A 379 7.21 -7.32 -3.20
C MET A 379 7.56 -8.81 -3.12
N ILE A 380 7.22 -9.61 -4.15
CA ILE A 380 7.54 -11.04 -4.23
C ILE A 380 9.05 -11.28 -4.23
N THR A 381 9.87 -10.34 -4.67
CA THR A 381 11.34 -10.51 -4.68
C THR A 381 11.92 -10.84 -3.29
N ALA A 382 11.24 -10.50 -2.22
CA ALA A 382 11.64 -10.86 -0.84
C ALA A 382 11.65 -12.38 -0.58
N VAL A 383 11.00 -13.20 -1.44
CA VAL A 383 10.98 -14.68 -1.33
C VAL A 383 12.40 -15.26 -1.42
N THR A 384 13.28 -14.66 -2.22
CA THR A 384 14.68 -15.11 -2.39
C THR A 384 15.51 -14.96 -1.11
N GLN A 385 15.01 -14.21 -0.14
CA GLN A 385 15.67 -14.00 1.14
C GLN A 385 15.14 -14.91 2.24
N ILE A 386 14.11 -15.72 1.97
CA ILE A 386 13.59 -16.72 2.90
C ILE A 386 14.57 -17.89 2.90
N ASP A 387 15.04 -18.25 4.09
CA ASP A 387 15.88 -19.43 4.28
C ASP A 387 14.99 -20.69 4.36
N PHE A 388 14.85 -21.39 3.25
CA PHE A 388 14.04 -22.61 3.15
C PHE A 388 14.71 -23.85 3.78
N ASP A 389 15.97 -23.77 4.17
CA ASP A 389 16.68 -24.88 4.84
C ASP A 389 16.31 -24.95 6.34
N ASP A 390 15.99 -23.79 7.01
CA ASP A 390 15.44 -23.79 8.37
C ASP A 390 13.92 -24.03 8.35
N MET A 391 13.50 -25.28 8.18
CA MET A 391 12.10 -25.69 8.05
C MET A 391 11.15 -25.12 9.12
N PRO A 392 11.48 -25.11 10.43
CA PRO A 392 10.64 -24.50 11.48
C PRO A 392 10.36 -23.00 11.30
N GLU A 393 11.20 -22.29 10.56
CA GLU A 393 11.03 -20.89 10.20
C GLU A 393 10.37 -20.72 8.82
N ALA A 394 10.77 -21.57 7.84
CA ALA A 394 10.33 -21.47 6.47
C ALA A 394 8.87 -21.89 6.28
N VAL A 395 8.43 -22.97 6.92
CA VAL A 395 7.05 -23.48 6.77
C VAL A 395 6.00 -22.45 7.22
N PRO A 396 6.14 -21.78 8.37
CA PRO A 396 5.22 -20.70 8.75
C PRO A 396 5.20 -19.52 7.75
N ALA A 397 6.38 -19.13 7.22
CA ALA A 397 6.47 -18.10 6.20
C ALA A 397 5.76 -18.50 4.92
N TYR A 398 5.94 -19.76 4.46
CA TYR A 398 5.26 -20.33 3.31
C TYR A 398 3.73 -20.37 3.50
N LEU A 399 3.25 -20.84 4.66
CA LEU A 399 1.81 -20.87 4.95
C LEU A 399 1.22 -19.48 4.99
N CYS A 400 1.93 -18.50 5.56
CA CYS A 400 1.53 -17.10 5.59
C CYS A 400 1.35 -16.51 4.19
N LEU A 401 2.35 -16.67 3.32
CA LEU A 401 2.33 -16.10 1.98
C LEU A 401 1.26 -16.74 1.06
N LEU A 402 0.96 -18.02 1.22
CA LEU A 402 -0.08 -18.70 0.46
C LEU A 402 -1.49 -18.37 0.96
N ALA A 403 -1.68 -18.27 2.28
CA ALA A 403 -2.99 -18.05 2.85
C ALA A 403 -3.56 -16.67 2.43
N MET A 404 -2.73 -15.65 2.27
CA MET A 404 -3.19 -14.29 1.92
C MET A 404 -4.01 -14.23 0.63
N PRO A 405 -3.51 -14.67 -0.54
CA PRO A 405 -4.31 -14.66 -1.76
C PRO A 405 -5.42 -15.72 -1.76
N LEU A 406 -5.19 -16.91 -1.19
CA LEU A 406 -6.17 -18.00 -1.21
C LEU A 406 -7.37 -17.76 -0.29
N MET A 407 -7.15 -17.11 0.87
CA MET A 407 -8.22 -16.71 1.81
C MET A 407 -8.75 -15.30 1.55
N TYR A 408 -8.22 -14.63 0.52
CA TYR A 408 -8.56 -13.25 0.18
C TYR A 408 -8.42 -12.27 1.35
N SER A 409 -7.41 -12.51 2.22
CA SER A 409 -7.23 -11.72 3.45
C SER A 409 -5.78 -11.73 3.94
N ILE A 410 -5.22 -10.52 4.13
CA ILE A 410 -3.90 -10.35 4.72
C ILE A 410 -3.90 -10.79 6.19
N SER A 411 -4.97 -10.45 6.94
CA SER A 411 -5.07 -10.81 8.36
C SER A 411 -5.13 -12.32 8.60
N GLU A 412 -5.81 -13.07 7.71
CA GLU A 412 -5.85 -14.54 7.78
C GLU A 412 -4.47 -15.14 7.48
N GLY A 413 -3.76 -14.60 6.49
CA GLY A 413 -2.40 -15.03 6.21
C GLY A 413 -1.44 -14.81 7.38
N ILE A 414 -1.52 -13.65 8.03
CA ILE A 414 -0.74 -13.37 9.25
C ILE A 414 -1.11 -14.33 10.38
N ALA A 415 -2.41 -14.56 10.59
CA ALA A 415 -2.89 -15.45 11.64
C ALA A 415 -2.37 -16.90 11.45
N VAL A 416 -2.49 -17.42 10.24
CA VAL A 416 -1.97 -18.75 9.87
C VAL A 416 -0.46 -18.82 10.08
N GLY A 417 0.29 -17.78 9.66
CA GLY A 417 1.74 -17.70 9.84
C GLY A 417 2.15 -17.70 11.30
N VAL A 418 1.51 -16.87 12.13
CA VAL A 418 1.80 -16.76 13.57
C VAL A 418 1.47 -18.05 14.32
N ILE A 419 0.27 -18.59 14.09
CA ILE A 419 -0.16 -19.85 14.75
C ILE A 419 0.77 -21.00 14.37
N SER A 420 1.05 -21.18 13.07
CA SER A 420 1.93 -22.26 12.59
C SER A 420 3.36 -22.11 13.13
N TYR A 421 3.88 -20.88 13.20
CA TYR A 421 5.19 -20.61 13.79
C TYR A 421 5.28 -21.07 15.25
N VAL A 422 4.29 -20.69 16.08
CA VAL A 422 4.27 -21.06 17.48
C VAL A 422 4.11 -22.58 17.64
N VAL A 423 3.15 -23.19 16.95
CA VAL A 423 2.89 -24.63 17.05
C VAL A 423 4.11 -25.45 16.63
N ILE A 424 4.69 -25.17 15.46
CA ILE A 424 5.82 -25.94 14.91
C ILE A 424 7.04 -25.80 15.84
N ASN A 425 7.39 -24.59 16.28
CA ASN A 425 8.56 -24.41 17.13
C ASN A 425 8.38 -25.00 18.54
N VAL A 426 7.17 -25.00 19.10
CA VAL A 426 6.89 -25.68 20.39
C VAL A 426 7.06 -27.19 20.23
N VAL A 427 6.44 -27.79 19.21
CA VAL A 427 6.51 -29.25 18.97
C VAL A 427 7.94 -29.68 18.64
N CYS A 428 8.70 -28.87 17.91
CA CYS A 428 10.11 -29.15 17.60
C CYS A 428 11.08 -28.87 18.75
N GLY A 429 10.59 -28.56 19.97
CA GLY A 429 11.44 -28.32 21.14
C GLY A 429 12.17 -26.96 21.13
N LYS A 430 11.84 -26.05 20.22
CA LYS A 430 12.44 -24.71 20.08
C LYS A 430 11.62 -23.64 20.80
N ALA A 431 10.79 -23.99 21.80
CA ALA A 431 9.89 -23.05 22.52
C ALA A 431 10.61 -21.83 23.09
N LYS A 432 11.89 -21.96 23.50
CA LYS A 432 12.71 -20.84 24.00
C LYS A 432 13.03 -19.77 22.97
N LYS A 433 12.91 -20.09 21.68
CA LYS A 433 13.14 -19.16 20.57
C LYS A 433 11.94 -18.23 20.34
N ILE A 434 10.76 -18.63 20.81
CA ILE A 434 9.51 -17.91 20.62
C ILE A 434 9.42 -16.75 21.61
N THR A 435 9.19 -15.54 21.12
CA THR A 435 9.01 -14.37 21.98
C THR A 435 7.65 -14.41 22.69
N PRO A 436 7.50 -13.82 23.88
CA PRO A 436 6.20 -13.75 24.59
C PRO A 436 5.10 -13.11 23.72
N LEU A 437 5.44 -12.11 22.92
CA LEU A 437 4.51 -11.47 22.00
C LEU A 437 3.91 -12.47 21.00
N MET A 438 4.72 -13.37 20.42
CA MET A 438 4.24 -14.36 19.46
C MET A 438 3.25 -15.34 20.11
N TYR A 439 3.44 -15.72 21.39
CA TYR A 439 2.47 -16.54 22.10
C TYR A 439 1.13 -15.80 22.30
N VAL A 440 1.19 -14.53 22.74
CA VAL A 440 -0.02 -13.71 22.91
C VAL A 440 -0.80 -13.59 21.62
N LEU A 441 -0.12 -13.32 20.51
CA LEU A 441 -0.74 -13.20 19.20
C LEU A 441 -1.35 -14.53 18.71
N ALA A 442 -0.64 -15.64 18.86
CA ALA A 442 -1.16 -16.96 18.50
C ALA A 442 -2.45 -17.26 19.28
N VAL A 443 -2.47 -16.98 20.58
CA VAL A 443 -3.68 -17.16 21.41
C VAL A 443 -4.81 -16.25 20.93
N LEU A 444 -4.54 -14.97 20.64
CA LEU A 444 -5.56 -14.05 20.12
C LEU A 444 -6.17 -14.52 18.80
N PHE A 445 -5.33 -14.99 17.86
CA PHE A 445 -5.80 -15.50 16.57
C PHE A 445 -6.56 -16.84 16.72
N VAL A 446 -6.14 -17.72 17.61
CA VAL A 446 -6.90 -18.95 17.92
C VAL A 446 -8.24 -18.60 18.55
N CYS A 447 -8.28 -17.67 19.51
CA CYS A 447 -9.54 -17.20 20.07
C CYS A 447 -10.48 -16.61 19.01
N LYS A 448 -9.93 -15.87 18.03
CA LYS A 448 -10.70 -15.39 16.87
C LYS A 448 -11.42 -16.53 16.18
N TYR A 449 -10.74 -17.65 15.85
CA TYR A 449 -11.34 -18.79 15.13
C TYR A 449 -12.31 -19.61 15.97
N ILE A 450 -12.24 -19.55 17.30
CA ILE A 450 -13.13 -20.32 18.19
C ILE A 450 -14.40 -19.54 18.49
N PHE A 451 -14.31 -18.22 18.64
CA PHE A 451 -15.40 -17.37 19.13
C PHE A 451 -16.04 -16.49 18.08
N LEU A 452 -15.49 -16.44 16.86
CA LEU A 452 -16.00 -15.69 15.71
C LEU A 452 -16.31 -16.62 14.54
#